data_d028c1ebbaf408b9f48d9d14f2666c47
#
_entry.id   d028c1ebbaf408b9f48d9d14f2666c47
#
_cell.length_a   1.000
_cell.length_b   1.000
_cell.length_c   1.000
_cell.angle_alpha   90.00
_cell.angle_beta   90.00
_cell.angle_gamma   90.00
#
_symmetry.space_group_name_H-M   'P 1'
#
loop_
_entity.id
_entity.type
_entity.pdbx_description
1 polymer ?
#
loop_
_entity_poly.entity_id
_entity_poly.type
_entity_poly.pdbx_seq_one_letter_code
_entity_poly.pdbx_strand_id
1 'polypeptide(L)'
;QYVYQYVADFVDDAVVSYAMLRRQSGRLTFQDLLEWTALVLRDSAEVRAYFQDKYRCLFVDEFQDTDPIQAETLMYLTGEDVEEKDWRKLQPKKGSLFLVGDGKQSIYRFRRADVETFRLVTEKIVETDGEVVQLNTSFRSLGHLCDWVNAAFEPLFAADDKKYQADFGPLFKFKADGADDPSVRKLPIGKVYRHSRGEIAKMDAERIGDFIAAALKGETEFNGSGEDAVLPPVALPGDFLVLTRTAGYLSHY
;
A
#
# COMPACT_ATOMS: atom_id res chain seq x y z
N GLN A 1 -27.88 -8.23 23.79
CA GLN A 1 -28.28 -7.89 22.40
C GLN A 1 -29.09 -6.58 22.36
N TYR A 2 -30.11 -6.40 23.23
CA TYR A 2 -30.95 -5.19 23.27
C TYR A 2 -30.17 -3.90 23.56
N VAL A 3 -29.27 -3.90 24.54
CA VAL A 3 -28.47 -2.70 24.91
C VAL A 3 -27.57 -2.25 23.77
N TYR A 4 -27.03 -3.18 22.99
CA TYR A 4 -26.16 -2.87 21.87
C TYR A 4 -26.91 -2.08 20.78
N GLN A 5 -28.18 -2.43 20.50
CA GLN A 5 -28.98 -1.72 19.51
C GLN A 5 -29.20 -0.25 19.89
N TYR A 6 -29.56 0.04 21.14
CA TYR A 6 -29.73 1.42 21.60
C TYR A 6 -28.45 2.25 21.51
N VAL A 7 -27.31 1.63 21.80
CA VAL A 7 -26.01 2.31 21.65
C VAL A 7 -25.68 2.57 20.18
N ALA A 8 -25.96 1.62 19.31
CA ALA A 8 -25.76 1.80 17.86
C ALA A 8 -26.63 2.91 17.31
N ASP A 9 -27.93 2.91 17.62
CA ASP A 9 -28.88 3.95 17.20
C ASP A 9 -28.46 5.34 17.70
N PHE A 10 -28.03 5.43 18.97
CA PHE A 10 -27.52 6.70 19.52
C PHE A 10 -26.24 7.18 18.81
N VAL A 11 -25.32 6.28 18.49
CA VAL A 11 -24.08 6.63 17.77
C VAL A 11 -24.41 7.09 16.36
N ASP A 12 -25.32 6.43 15.67
CA ASP A 12 -25.76 6.81 14.32
C ASP A 12 -26.39 8.21 14.32
N ASP A 13 -27.31 8.48 15.25
CA ASP A 13 -27.91 9.81 15.40
C ASP A 13 -26.88 10.90 15.72
N ALA A 14 -25.92 10.59 16.58
CA ALA A 14 -24.84 11.52 16.93
C ALA A 14 -23.92 11.81 15.73
N VAL A 15 -23.57 10.79 14.95
CA VAL A 15 -22.73 10.94 13.75
C VAL A 15 -23.44 11.79 12.70
N VAL A 16 -24.72 11.52 12.43
CA VAL A 16 -25.53 12.31 11.48
C VAL A 16 -25.65 13.76 11.93
N SER A 17 -25.99 13.98 13.21
CA SER A 17 -26.11 15.34 13.78
C SER A 17 -24.80 16.10 13.71
N TYR A 18 -23.69 15.46 14.02
CA TYR A 18 -22.37 16.07 13.95
C TYR A 18 -21.95 16.39 12.51
N ALA A 19 -22.26 15.51 11.55
CA ALA A 19 -22.01 15.78 10.14
C ALA A 19 -22.81 17.02 9.65
N MET A 20 -24.08 17.16 10.08
CA MET A 20 -24.90 18.34 9.78
C MET A 20 -24.33 19.62 10.37
N LEU A 21 -23.85 19.59 11.62
CA LEU A 21 -23.21 20.73 12.27
C LEU A 21 -21.93 21.17 11.56
N ARG A 22 -21.08 20.21 11.16
CA ARG A 22 -19.88 20.51 10.35
C ARG A 22 -20.25 21.18 9.04
N ARG A 23 -21.26 20.65 8.35
CA ARG A 23 -21.78 21.21 7.10
C ARG A 23 -22.24 22.65 7.26
N GLN A 24 -23.07 22.94 8.28
CA GLN A 24 -23.56 24.26 8.56
C GLN A 24 -22.47 25.27 8.95
N SER A 25 -21.44 24.80 9.64
CA SER A 25 -20.29 25.62 10.07
C SER A 25 -19.19 25.77 9.01
N GLY A 26 -19.32 25.11 7.86
CA GLY A 26 -18.27 25.08 6.81
C GLY A 26 -16.98 24.38 7.21
N ARG A 27 -17.00 23.59 8.29
CA ARG A 27 -15.83 22.82 8.79
C ARG A 27 -15.87 21.39 8.27
N LEU A 28 -15.43 21.20 7.03
CA LEU A 28 -15.44 19.91 6.36
C LEU A 28 -14.14 19.14 6.62
N THR A 29 -14.26 17.83 6.76
CA THR A 29 -13.15 16.89 6.74
C THR A 29 -12.90 16.40 5.32
N PHE A 30 -11.75 15.78 5.06
CA PHE A 30 -11.51 15.10 3.78
C PHE A 30 -12.56 14.02 3.48
N GLN A 31 -13.02 13.33 4.51
CA GLN A 31 -14.05 12.30 4.38
C GLN A 31 -15.38 12.92 3.91
N ASP A 32 -15.79 14.07 4.46
CA ASP A 32 -17.00 14.78 4.01
C ASP A 32 -16.91 15.15 2.52
N LEU A 33 -15.73 15.57 2.04
CA LEU A 33 -15.51 15.90 0.63
C LEU A 33 -15.63 14.67 -0.28
N LEU A 34 -15.06 13.54 0.13
CA LEU A 34 -15.17 12.30 -0.63
C LEU A 34 -16.62 11.82 -0.70
N GLU A 35 -17.31 11.78 0.44
CA GLU A 35 -18.71 11.34 0.52
C GLU A 35 -19.63 12.23 -0.33
N TRP A 36 -19.43 13.54 -0.29
CA TRP A 36 -20.25 14.44 -1.08
C TRP A 36 -19.92 14.38 -2.56
N THR A 37 -18.67 14.18 -2.91
CA THR A 37 -18.30 13.97 -4.31
C THR A 37 -18.98 12.72 -4.86
N ALA A 38 -18.91 11.61 -4.14
CA ALA A 38 -19.59 10.39 -4.54
C ALA A 38 -21.12 10.58 -4.64
N LEU A 39 -21.74 11.25 -3.64
CA LEU A 39 -23.18 11.55 -3.64
C LEU A 39 -23.59 12.40 -4.84
N VAL A 40 -22.88 13.49 -5.14
CA VAL A 40 -23.21 14.36 -6.26
C VAL A 40 -23.07 13.62 -7.58
N LEU A 41 -22.01 12.85 -7.75
CA LEU A 41 -21.81 12.05 -8.96
C LEU A 41 -22.85 10.92 -9.09
N ARG A 42 -23.31 10.34 -7.99
CA ARG A 42 -24.35 9.32 -7.98
C ARG A 42 -25.72 9.89 -8.33
N ASP A 43 -26.07 11.07 -7.77
CA ASP A 43 -27.43 11.59 -7.81
C ASP A 43 -27.66 12.56 -8.97
N SER A 44 -26.62 13.02 -9.67
CA SER A 44 -26.74 13.94 -10.80
C SER A 44 -26.00 13.42 -12.04
N ALA A 45 -26.78 12.88 -12.98
CA ALA A 45 -26.28 12.45 -14.27
C ALA A 45 -25.62 13.59 -15.06
N GLU A 46 -26.17 14.82 -14.95
CA GLU A 46 -25.63 16.01 -15.61
C GLU A 46 -24.23 16.35 -15.09
N VAL A 47 -24.04 16.37 -13.76
CA VAL A 47 -22.72 16.61 -13.15
C VAL A 47 -21.74 15.51 -13.52
N ARG A 48 -22.19 14.26 -13.51
CA ARG A 48 -21.37 13.10 -13.93
C ARG A 48 -20.92 13.26 -15.37
N ALA A 49 -21.85 13.52 -16.29
CA ALA A 49 -21.53 13.72 -17.71
C ALA A 49 -20.55 14.88 -17.94
N TYR A 50 -20.72 15.99 -17.22
CA TYR A 50 -19.81 17.12 -17.27
C TYR A 50 -18.38 16.73 -16.88
N PHE A 51 -18.22 16.02 -15.76
CA PHE A 51 -16.88 15.62 -15.31
C PHE A 51 -16.27 14.53 -16.18
N GLN A 52 -17.07 13.63 -16.75
CA GLN A 52 -16.61 12.63 -17.69
C GLN A 52 -16.10 13.23 -19.01
N ASP A 53 -16.71 14.33 -19.48
CA ASP A 53 -16.21 15.06 -20.65
C ASP A 53 -14.92 15.81 -20.32
N LYS A 54 -14.85 16.39 -19.13
CA LYS A 54 -13.68 17.14 -18.66
C LYS A 54 -12.47 16.24 -18.38
N TYR A 55 -12.68 15.06 -17.79
CA TYR A 55 -11.65 14.09 -17.40
C TYR A 55 -11.84 12.80 -18.19
N ARG A 56 -11.32 12.76 -19.40
CA ARG A 56 -11.51 11.63 -20.32
C ARG A 56 -10.73 10.39 -19.94
N CYS A 57 -9.63 10.55 -19.20
CA CYS A 57 -8.80 9.47 -18.72
C CYS A 57 -8.31 9.78 -17.32
N LEU A 58 -8.43 8.80 -16.42
CA LEU A 58 -7.94 8.87 -15.05
C LEU A 58 -6.79 7.89 -14.88
N PHE A 59 -5.69 8.41 -14.35
CA PHE A 59 -4.53 7.62 -13.93
C PHE A 59 -4.51 7.58 -12.41
N VAL A 60 -4.57 6.40 -11.84
CA VAL A 60 -4.56 6.22 -10.39
C VAL A 60 -3.37 5.36 -10.01
N ASP A 61 -2.52 5.90 -9.15
CA ASP A 61 -1.39 5.19 -8.56
C ASP A 61 -1.73 4.70 -7.15
N GLU A 62 -1.03 3.66 -6.69
CA GLU A 62 -1.23 3.04 -5.36
C GLU A 62 -2.69 2.64 -5.11
N PHE A 63 -3.36 2.09 -6.12
CA PHE A 63 -4.81 1.80 -6.04
C PHE A 63 -5.16 0.82 -4.91
N GLN A 64 -4.23 -0.01 -4.43
CA GLN A 64 -4.46 -0.91 -3.29
C GLN A 64 -4.76 -0.18 -1.97
N ASP A 65 -4.43 1.13 -1.87
CA ASP A 65 -4.69 1.95 -0.69
C ASP A 65 -6.01 2.74 -0.78
N THR A 66 -6.76 2.51 -1.85
CA THR A 66 -8.04 3.17 -2.13
C THR A 66 -9.16 2.57 -1.27
N ASP A 67 -9.98 3.45 -0.68
CA ASP A 67 -11.20 3.05 0.01
C ASP A 67 -12.39 2.87 -0.95
N PRO A 68 -13.48 2.19 -0.53
CA PRO A 68 -14.63 1.95 -1.39
C PRO A 68 -15.29 3.23 -1.94
N ILE A 69 -15.27 4.36 -1.20
CA ILE A 69 -15.88 5.63 -1.66
C ILE A 69 -15.02 6.26 -2.77
N GLN A 70 -13.71 6.13 -2.68
CA GLN A 70 -12.81 6.57 -3.74
C GLN A 70 -13.00 5.73 -5.00
N ALA A 71 -13.10 4.40 -4.85
CA ALA A 71 -13.39 3.51 -5.97
C ALA A 71 -14.76 3.82 -6.61
N GLU A 72 -15.79 4.05 -5.79
CA GLU A 72 -17.12 4.51 -6.23
C GLU A 72 -17.02 5.79 -7.08
N THR A 73 -16.28 6.77 -6.59
CA THR A 73 -16.04 8.04 -7.30
C THR A 73 -15.37 7.82 -8.65
N LEU A 74 -14.34 6.98 -8.71
CA LEU A 74 -13.63 6.63 -9.95
C LEU A 74 -14.58 5.94 -10.95
N MET A 75 -15.41 5.01 -10.48
CA MET A 75 -16.37 4.31 -11.32
C MET A 75 -17.46 5.25 -11.86
N TYR A 76 -17.93 6.23 -11.10
CA TYR A 76 -18.84 7.24 -11.61
C TYR A 76 -18.19 8.16 -12.64
N LEU A 77 -16.92 8.49 -12.48
CA LEU A 77 -16.19 9.34 -13.42
C LEU A 77 -15.81 8.64 -14.72
N THR A 78 -15.76 7.32 -14.73
CA THR A 78 -15.30 6.54 -15.90
C THR A 78 -16.37 5.64 -16.50
N GLY A 79 -17.46 5.38 -15.77
CA GLY A 79 -18.52 4.46 -16.18
C GLY A 79 -19.31 4.90 -17.41
N GLU A 80 -19.75 3.94 -18.23
CA GLU A 80 -20.48 4.21 -19.47
C GLU A 80 -21.88 4.78 -19.22
N ASP A 81 -22.60 4.22 -18.23
CA ASP A 81 -23.97 4.62 -17.94
C ASP A 81 -24.02 5.70 -16.86
N VAL A 82 -24.40 6.91 -17.26
CA VAL A 82 -24.50 8.06 -16.36
C VAL A 82 -25.73 8.00 -15.44
N GLU A 83 -26.72 7.15 -15.75
CA GLU A 83 -27.95 7.01 -14.95
C GLU A 83 -27.83 5.90 -13.89
N GLU A 84 -26.91 4.92 -14.06
CA GLU A 84 -26.73 3.86 -13.08
C GLU A 84 -26.15 4.38 -11.78
N LYS A 85 -26.87 4.16 -10.67
CA LYS A 85 -26.51 4.65 -9.32
C LYS A 85 -25.70 3.63 -8.50
N ASP A 86 -25.72 2.36 -8.90
CA ASP A 86 -24.89 1.36 -8.26
C ASP A 86 -23.56 1.24 -9.00
N TRP A 87 -22.51 1.86 -8.45
CA TRP A 87 -21.19 1.87 -9.05
C TRP A 87 -20.62 0.48 -9.34
N ARG A 88 -21.09 -0.55 -8.60
CA ARG A 88 -20.69 -1.94 -8.83
C ARG A 88 -21.23 -2.53 -10.13
N LYS A 89 -22.25 -1.91 -10.72
CA LYS A 89 -22.79 -2.29 -12.03
C LYS A 89 -22.19 -1.51 -13.18
N LEU A 90 -21.50 -0.41 -12.88
CA LEU A 90 -20.85 0.40 -13.90
C LEU A 90 -19.70 -0.36 -14.56
N GLN A 91 -19.51 -0.09 -15.83
CA GLN A 91 -18.40 -0.54 -16.64
C GLN A 91 -17.60 0.69 -17.09
N PRO A 92 -16.27 0.74 -16.85
CA PRO A 92 -15.46 1.85 -17.32
C PRO A 92 -15.48 1.97 -18.85
N LYS A 93 -15.60 3.18 -19.36
CA LYS A 93 -15.41 3.46 -20.79
C LYS A 93 -14.03 3.02 -21.23
N LYS A 94 -13.92 2.47 -22.42
CA LYS A 94 -12.64 2.02 -22.96
C LYS A 94 -11.60 3.14 -22.97
N GLY A 95 -10.46 2.91 -22.32
CA GLY A 95 -9.36 3.87 -22.21
C GLY A 95 -9.59 5.01 -21.21
N SER A 96 -10.66 4.98 -20.41
CA SER A 96 -10.95 6.03 -19.41
C SER A 96 -10.27 5.83 -18.06
N LEU A 97 -9.88 4.60 -17.73
CA LEU A 97 -9.31 4.25 -16.42
C LEU A 97 -8.01 3.46 -16.58
N PHE A 98 -6.95 3.96 -15.94
CA PHE A 98 -5.66 3.29 -15.85
C PHE A 98 -5.25 3.23 -14.38
N LEU A 99 -5.10 2.02 -13.84
CA LEU A 99 -4.77 1.78 -12.44
C LEU A 99 -3.39 1.16 -12.31
N VAL A 100 -2.63 1.65 -11.34
CA VAL A 100 -1.37 1.04 -10.90
C VAL A 100 -1.51 0.69 -9.42
N GLY A 101 -1.16 -0.52 -9.06
CA GLY A 101 -1.23 -0.96 -7.67
C GLY A 101 -0.71 -2.38 -7.48
N ASP A 102 -0.40 -2.70 -6.24
CA ASP A 102 -0.01 -4.04 -5.82
C ASP A 102 -0.81 -4.46 -4.60
N GLY A 103 -1.77 -5.35 -4.78
CA GLY A 103 -2.63 -5.84 -3.69
C GLY A 103 -1.86 -6.42 -2.49
N LYS A 104 -0.61 -6.90 -2.70
CA LYS A 104 0.26 -7.38 -1.62
C LYS A 104 0.74 -6.26 -0.69
N GLN A 105 0.76 -5.01 -1.18
CA GLN A 105 1.16 -3.83 -0.44
C GLN A 105 0.00 -3.11 0.26
N SER A 106 -1.21 -3.66 0.20
CA SER A 106 -2.38 -3.11 0.89
C SER A 106 -2.25 -3.25 2.40
N ILE A 107 -1.69 -2.24 3.07
CA ILE A 107 -1.46 -2.20 4.51
C ILE A 107 -2.33 -1.18 5.24
N TYR A 108 -3.19 -0.43 4.52
CA TYR A 108 -4.01 0.65 5.07
C TYR A 108 -5.47 0.26 5.36
N ARG A 109 -5.73 -1.01 5.69
CA ARG A 109 -7.07 -1.48 6.07
C ARG A 109 -7.69 -0.67 7.22
N PHE A 110 -6.88 -0.21 8.16
CA PHE A 110 -7.33 0.68 9.24
C PHE A 110 -7.74 2.08 8.77
N ARG A 111 -7.44 2.43 7.51
CA ARG A 111 -7.92 3.62 6.80
C ARG A 111 -8.98 3.29 5.76
N ARG A 112 -9.63 2.14 5.88
CA ARG A 112 -10.67 1.62 4.97
C ARG A 112 -10.18 1.17 3.59
N ALA A 113 -8.86 1.10 3.34
CA ALA A 113 -8.38 0.41 2.16
C ALA A 113 -8.88 -1.03 2.13
N ASP A 114 -9.37 -1.49 0.99
CA ASP A 114 -10.06 -2.76 0.89
C ASP A 114 -9.59 -3.56 -0.33
N VAL A 115 -8.95 -4.70 -0.06
CA VAL A 115 -8.47 -5.61 -1.10
C VAL A 115 -9.62 -6.20 -1.93
N GLU A 116 -10.81 -6.34 -1.34
CA GLU A 116 -11.99 -6.82 -2.06
C GLU A 116 -12.43 -5.78 -3.11
N THR A 117 -12.39 -4.50 -2.76
CA THR A 117 -12.65 -3.39 -3.70
C THR A 117 -11.60 -3.36 -4.83
N PHE A 118 -10.31 -3.56 -4.50
CA PHE A 118 -9.25 -3.67 -5.50
C PHE A 118 -9.54 -4.80 -6.49
N ARG A 119 -9.90 -5.98 -6.00
CA ARG A 119 -10.25 -7.14 -6.83
C ARG A 119 -11.48 -6.89 -7.69
N LEU A 120 -12.55 -6.36 -7.11
CA LEU A 120 -13.80 -6.05 -7.82
C LEU A 120 -13.55 -5.09 -9.00
N VAL A 121 -12.78 -4.02 -8.80
CA VAL A 121 -12.50 -3.07 -9.90
C VAL A 121 -11.60 -3.71 -10.96
N THR A 122 -10.63 -4.53 -10.56
CA THR A 122 -9.79 -5.28 -11.51
C THR A 122 -10.62 -6.24 -12.36
N GLU A 123 -11.55 -6.98 -11.75
CA GLU A 123 -12.47 -7.87 -12.47
C GLU A 123 -13.32 -7.09 -13.47
N LYS A 124 -13.85 -5.93 -13.08
CA LYS A 124 -14.62 -5.06 -13.99
C LYS A 124 -13.81 -4.57 -15.19
N ILE A 125 -12.54 -4.23 -15.01
CA ILE A 125 -11.67 -3.85 -16.11
C ILE A 125 -11.54 -5.01 -17.11
N VAL A 126 -11.36 -6.25 -16.60
CA VAL A 126 -11.28 -7.44 -17.47
C VAL A 126 -12.61 -7.72 -18.16
N GLU A 127 -13.74 -7.60 -17.47
CA GLU A 127 -15.08 -7.79 -18.04
C GLU A 127 -15.39 -6.80 -19.18
N THR A 128 -14.76 -5.64 -19.18
CA THR A 128 -14.93 -4.58 -20.21
C THR A 128 -13.85 -4.58 -21.29
N ASP A 129 -13.26 -5.73 -21.54
CA ASP A 129 -12.22 -5.89 -22.56
C ASP A 129 -10.94 -5.08 -22.25
N GLY A 130 -10.74 -4.78 -20.96
CA GLY A 130 -9.51 -4.16 -20.45
C GLY A 130 -8.40 -5.18 -20.23
N GLU A 131 -7.18 -4.71 -20.09
CA GLU A 131 -5.99 -5.53 -19.95
C GLU A 131 -5.39 -5.39 -18.54
N VAL A 132 -5.02 -6.52 -17.93
CA VAL A 132 -4.25 -6.55 -16.67
C VAL A 132 -2.82 -6.98 -16.98
N VAL A 133 -1.89 -6.05 -16.81
CA VAL A 133 -0.46 -6.28 -17.03
C VAL A 133 0.23 -6.45 -15.69
N GLN A 134 1.01 -7.50 -15.54
CA GLN A 134 1.78 -7.77 -14.32
C GLN A 134 3.26 -7.41 -14.51
N LEU A 135 3.77 -6.55 -13.63
CA LEU A 135 5.19 -6.19 -13.56
C LEU A 135 5.87 -7.01 -12.45
N ASN A 136 6.33 -8.19 -12.79
CA ASN A 136 6.96 -9.12 -11.85
C ASN A 136 8.50 -9.00 -11.82
N THR A 137 9.11 -8.26 -12.75
CA THR A 137 10.57 -8.09 -12.80
C THR A 137 11.00 -6.91 -11.95
N SER A 138 11.86 -7.16 -10.97
CA SER A 138 12.47 -6.14 -10.13
C SER A 138 13.73 -5.58 -10.78
N PHE A 139 13.66 -4.32 -11.21
CA PHE A 139 14.80 -3.54 -11.69
C PHE A 139 15.55 -2.84 -10.56
N ARG A 140 14.95 -2.78 -9.37
CA ARG A 140 15.47 -2.09 -8.19
C ARG A 140 16.41 -2.97 -7.39
N SER A 141 15.97 -4.19 -7.08
CA SER A 141 16.63 -5.10 -6.13
C SER A 141 17.65 -6.00 -6.81
N LEU A 142 18.69 -6.40 -6.06
CA LEU A 142 19.59 -7.47 -6.46
C LEU A 142 18.87 -8.82 -6.44
N GLY A 143 19.35 -9.78 -7.22
CA GLY A 143 18.68 -11.05 -7.40
C GLY A 143 18.54 -11.87 -6.11
N HIS A 144 19.60 -11.97 -5.30
CA HIS A 144 19.57 -12.66 -4.00
C HIS A 144 18.51 -12.07 -3.05
N LEU A 145 18.26 -10.74 -3.10
CA LEU A 145 17.18 -10.13 -2.32
C LEU A 145 15.81 -10.57 -2.84
N CYS A 146 15.63 -10.64 -4.15
CA CYS A 146 14.39 -11.14 -4.74
C CYS A 146 14.15 -12.60 -4.34
N ASP A 147 15.16 -13.45 -4.43
CA ASP A 147 15.08 -14.87 -4.05
C ASP A 147 14.74 -15.04 -2.56
N TRP A 148 15.38 -14.24 -1.70
CA TRP A 148 15.09 -14.25 -0.27
C TRP A 148 13.66 -13.80 0.04
N VAL A 149 13.20 -12.71 -0.58
CA VAL A 149 11.82 -12.22 -0.43
C VAL A 149 10.83 -13.28 -0.89
N ASN A 150 11.04 -13.88 -2.06
CA ASN A 150 10.17 -14.93 -2.56
C ASN A 150 10.10 -16.11 -1.57
N ALA A 151 11.23 -16.64 -1.12
CA ALA A 151 11.29 -17.76 -0.19
C ALA A 151 10.66 -17.44 1.18
N ALA A 152 10.79 -16.20 1.67
CA ALA A 152 10.24 -15.77 2.95
C ALA A 152 8.72 -15.55 2.90
N PHE A 153 8.19 -15.03 1.81
CA PHE A 153 6.80 -14.60 1.73
C PHE A 153 5.87 -15.61 1.04
N GLU A 154 6.34 -16.43 0.11
CA GLU A 154 5.51 -17.45 -0.54
C GLU A 154 4.71 -18.31 0.45
N PRO A 155 5.31 -18.87 1.53
CA PRO A 155 4.57 -19.67 2.51
C PRO A 155 3.52 -18.85 3.28
N LEU A 156 3.73 -17.54 3.46
CA LEU A 156 2.82 -16.66 4.19
C LEU A 156 1.58 -16.30 3.38
N PHE A 157 1.68 -16.27 2.05
CA PHE A 157 0.57 -16.00 1.15
C PHE A 157 -0.18 -17.28 0.72
N ALA A 158 0.34 -18.45 1.03
CA ALA A 158 -0.28 -19.74 0.71
C ALA A 158 -1.46 -20.10 1.63
N ALA A 159 -1.79 -19.28 2.62
CA ALA A 159 -2.90 -19.54 3.54
C ALA A 159 -4.26 -19.47 2.84
N ASP A 160 -5.21 -20.31 3.29
CA ASP A 160 -6.53 -20.53 2.67
C ASP A 160 -7.47 -19.30 2.66
N ASP A 161 -7.11 -18.20 3.29
CA ASP A 161 -7.97 -17.01 3.42
C ASP A 161 -7.79 -16.02 2.26
N LYS A 162 -8.14 -16.48 1.05
CA LYS A 162 -8.08 -15.67 -0.18
C LYS A 162 -8.98 -14.43 -0.16
N LYS A 163 -9.93 -14.34 0.77
CA LYS A 163 -10.89 -13.23 0.80
C LYS A 163 -10.24 -11.90 1.20
N TYR A 164 -9.25 -11.96 2.10
CA TYR A 164 -8.63 -10.76 2.68
C TYR A 164 -7.16 -10.61 2.32
N GLN A 165 -6.64 -11.50 1.49
CA GLN A 165 -5.23 -11.53 1.11
C GLN A 165 -5.08 -11.51 -0.40
N ALA A 166 -4.10 -10.77 -0.90
CA ALA A 166 -3.72 -10.79 -2.30
C ALA A 166 -3.03 -12.12 -2.67
N ASP A 167 -3.09 -12.48 -3.94
CA ASP A 167 -2.35 -13.63 -4.45
C ASP A 167 -0.85 -13.36 -4.42
N PHE A 168 -0.05 -14.39 -4.12
CA PHE A 168 1.40 -14.30 -4.20
C PHE A 168 1.84 -14.22 -5.67
N GLY A 169 2.68 -13.25 -5.97
CA GLY A 169 3.36 -13.12 -7.26
C GLY A 169 4.86 -13.02 -7.02
N PRO A 170 5.67 -13.99 -7.52
CA PRO A 170 7.12 -13.96 -7.32
C PRO A 170 7.77 -12.78 -8.04
N LEU A 171 8.84 -12.26 -7.44
CA LEU A 171 9.68 -11.24 -8.05
C LEU A 171 10.74 -11.93 -8.93
N PHE A 172 10.82 -11.54 -10.19
CA PHE A 172 11.90 -11.96 -11.08
C PHE A 172 13.03 -10.92 -11.04
N LYS A 173 14.26 -11.41 -10.97
CA LYS A 173 15.44 -10.56 -10.94
C LYS A 173 15.81 -10.05 -12.34
N PHE A 174 16.09 -8.77 -12.45
CA PHE A 174 16.69 -8.18 -13.64
C PHE A 174 18.22 -8.07 -13.50
N LYS A 175 18.67 -7.61 -12.31
CA LYS A 175 20.10 -7.44 -12.04
C LYS A 175 20.74 -8.80 -11.73
N ALA A 176 21.89 -9.03 -12.34
CA ALA A 176 22.71 -10.19 -12.00
C ALA A 176 23.24 -10.07 -10.56
N ASP A 177 23.36 -11.20 -9.89
CA ASP A 177 24.02 -11.28 -8.60
C ASP A 177 25.54 -11.31 -8.80
N GLY A 178 26.29 -10.56 -8.02
CA GLY A 178 27.71 -10.85 -7.83
C GLY A 178 27.85 -12.20 -7.12
N ALA A 179 28.83 -12.99 -7.50
CA ALA A 179 28.99 -14.38 -7.05
C ALA A 179 29.05 -14.55 -5.51
N ASP A 180 29.43 -13.51 -4.77
CA ASP A 180 29.68 -13.55 -3.32
C ASP A 180 28.99 -12.41 -2.55
N ASP A 181 27.93 -11.76 -3.11
CA ASP A 181 27.27 -10.66 -2.43
C ASP A 181 26.10 -11.14 -1.54
N PRO A 182 26.24 -11.15 -0.21
CA PRO A 182 25.15 -11.44 0.70
C PRO A 182 24.18 -10.26 0.76
N SER A 183 23.21 -10.18 -0.16
CA SER A 183 22.19 -9.12 -0.20
C SER A 183 21.33 -9.06 1.08
N VAL A 184 21.33 -10.12 1.88
CA VAL A 184 20.61 -10.21 3.15
C VAL A 184 21.56 -10.58 4.27
N ARG A 185 21.64 -9.74 5.29
CA ARG A 185 22.49 -9.95 6.47
C ARG A 185 21.65 -10.01 7.73
N LYS A 186 22.01 -10.89 8.64
CA LYS A 186 21.42 -10.96 9.97
C LYS A 186 22.38 -10.32 10.97
N LEU A 187 21.91 -9.30 11.68
CA LEU A 187 22.65 -8.67 12.77
C LEU A 187 22.12 -9.20 14.12
N PRO A 188 22.73 -10.25 14.69
CA PRO A 188 22.23 -10.80 15.93
C PRO A 188 22.52 -9.86 17.11
N ILE A 189 21.50 -9.56 17.89
CA ILE A 189 21.64 -9.00 19.24
C ILE A 189 21.75 -10.14 20.24
N GLY A 190 22.37 -9.90 21.40
CA GLY A 190 22.63 -10.93 22.41
C GLY A 190 21.37 -11.60 22.97
N LYS A 191 21.51 -12.36 24.07
CA LYS A 191 20.36 -13.02 24.72
C LYS A 191 19.42 -12.01 25.36
N VAL A 192 18.16 -11.96 24.88
CA VAL A 192 17.17 -10.92 25.23
C VAL A 192 16.17 -11.34 26.33
N TYR A 193 16.25 -12.55 26.88
CA TYR A 193 15.22 -13.17 27.73
C TYR A 193 14.87 -12.38 29.01
N ARG A 194 15.70 -11.45 29.45
CA ARG A 194 15.50 -10.68 30.68
C ARG A 194 15.46 -9.17 30.46
N HIS A 195 15.47 -8.74 29.21
CA HIS A 195 15.49 -7.32 28.85
C HIS A 195 14.08 -6.80 28.55
N SER A 196 13.84 -5.56 28.93
CA SER A 196 12.65 -4.82 28.51
C SER A 196 12.69 -4.53 27.02
N ARG A 197 11.54 -4.18 26.43
CA ARG A 197 11.46 -3.81 24.99
C ARG A 197 12.35 -2.62 24.66
N GLY A 198 12.48 -1.65 25.57
CA GLY A 198 13.36 -0.49 25.38
C GLY A 198 14.84 -0.86 25.39
N GLU A 199 15.27 -1.75 26.30
CA GLU A 199 16.65 -2.25 26.31
C GLU A 199 16.98 -3.05 25.04
N ILE A 200 16.03 -3.87 24.57
CA ILE A 200 16.19 -4.60 23.30
C ILE A 200 16.33 -3.62 22.12
N ALA A 201 15.48 -2.60 22.05
CA ALA A 201 15.56 -1.57 21.00
C ALA A 201 16.90 -0.82 21.03
N LYS A 202 17.41 -0.51 22.22
CA LYS A 202 18.71 0.12 22.38
C LYS A 202 19.86 -0.76 21.89
N MET A 203 19.88 -2.04 22.28
CA MET A 203 20.88 -3.02 21.83
C MET A 203 20.84 -3.21 20.29
N ASP A 204 19.64 -3.21 19.73
CA ASP A 204 19.44 -3.33 18.29
C ASP A 204 19.95 -2.08 17.56
N ALA A 205 19.59 -0.89 18.04
CA ALA A 205 20.06 0.38 17.50
C ALA A 205 21.59 0.51 17.57
N GLU A 206 22.21 0.14 18.71
CA GLU A 206 23.67 0.11 18.85
C GLU A 206 24.30 -0.81 17.81
N ARG A 207 23.74 -2.02 17.61
CA ARG A 207 24.24 -2.99 16.64
C ARG A 207 24.13 -2.51 15.19
N ILE A 208 23.02 -1.87 14.85
CA ILE A 208 22.82 -1.25 13.52
C ILE A 208 23.77 -0.08 13.34
N GLY A 209 23.94 0.77 14.36
CA GLY A 209 24.87 1.90 14.34
C GLY A 209 26.31 1.47 14.13
N ASP A 210 26.78 0.43 14.84
CA ASP A 210 28.11 -0.16 14.66
C ASP A 210 28.31 -0.65 13.22
N PHE A 211 27.30 -1.35 12.68
CA PHE A 211 27.35 -1.84 11.30
C PHE A 211 27.44 -0.70 10.29
N ILE A 212 26.62 0.35 10.44
CA ILE A 212 26.65 1.53 9.57
C ILE A 212 27.99 2.25 9.71
N ALA A 213 28.49 2.43 10.93
CA ALA A 213 29.78 3.10 11.17
C ALA A 213 30.95 2.35 10.53
N ALA A 214 30.97 1.02 10.60
CA ALA A 214 31.97 0.19 9.95
C ALA A 214 31.89 0.31 8.41
N ALA A 215 30.67 0.31 7.88
CA ALA A 215 30.44 0.47 6.46
C ALA A 215 30.90 1.82 5.92
N LEU A 216 30.62 2.91 6.65
CA LEU A 216 31.07 4.26 6.29
C LEU A 216 32.60 4.40 6.29
N LYS A 217 33.30 3.56 7.05
CA LYS A 217 34.77 3.49 7.06
C LYS A 217 35.36 2.54 6.03
N GLY A 218 34.51 1.79 5.30
CA GLY A 218 34.96 0.74 4.40
C GLY A 218 35.50 -0.50 5.10
N GLU A 219 35.17 -0.71 6.38
CA GLU A 219 35.63 -1.85 7.21
C GLU A 219 34.74 -3.09 7.03
N THR A 220 33.62 -2.98 6.31
CA THR A 220 32.74 -4.11 5.99
C THR A 220 32.80 -4.40 4.50
N GLU A 221 32.85 -5.67 4.14
CA GLU A 221 32.61 -6.09 2.77
C GLU A 221 31.13 -5.91 2.44
N PHE A 222 30.77 -4.72 1.95
CA PHE A 222 29.43 -4.42 1.42
C PHE A 222 29.21 -5.08 0.08
N ASN A 223 30.29 -5.30 -0.64
CA ASN A 223 30.30 -5.88 -1.96
C ASN A 223 31.11 -7.15 -1.91
N GLY A 224 30.61 -8.20 -2.51
CA GLY A 224 31.46 -9.30 -2.91
C GLY A 224 32.66 -8.74 -3.68
N SER A 225 33.81 -9.34 -3.51
CA SER A 225 35.09 -8.99 -4.13
C SER A 225 35.06 -9.21 -5.65
N GLY A 226 34.21 -8.49 -6.39
CA GLY A 226 34.11 -8.58 -7.84
C GLY A 226 34.22 -7.22 -8.51
N GLU A 227 34.85 -7.18 -9.69
CA GLU A 227 35.03 -5.98 -10.52
C GLU A 227 33.68 -5.32 -10.94
N ASP A 228 32.53 -6.01 -10.72
CA ASP A 228 31.18 -5.54 -11.04
C ASP A 228 30.38 -5.04 -9.83
N ALA A 229 31.03 -4.58 -8.78
CA ALA A 229 30.37 -4.03 -7.58
C ALA A 229 29.51 -2.81 -7.93
N VAL A 230 28.20 -2.94 -7.73
CA VAL A 230 27.18 -1.91 -8.07
C VAL A 230 27.16 -0.77 -7.05
N LEU A 231 27.82 -0.90 -5.90
CA LEU A 231 27.90 0.12 -4.85
C LEU A 231 29.29 0.76 -4.81
N PRO A 232 29.40 2.03 -4.39
CA PRO A 232 30.69 2.68 -4.20
C PRO A 232 31.52 1.91 -3.17
N PRO A 233 32.85 1.96 -3.25
CA PRO A 233 33.74 1.25 -2.34
C PRO A 233 33.60 1.71 -0.87
N VAL A 234 32.99 2.85 -0.63
CA VAL A 234 32.65 3.38 0.69
C VAL A 234 31.19 3.81 0.68
N ALA A 235 30.40 3.26 1.60
CA ALA A 235 29.01 3.64 1.75
C ALA A 235 28.88 5.09 2.24
N LEU A 236 27.82 5.76 1.84
CA LEU A 236 27.46 7.11 2.31
C LEU A 236 26.27 7.03 3.27
N PRO A 237 26.09 8.00 4.18
CA PRO A 237 24.95 8.00 5.10
C PRO A 237 23.58 7.89 4.40
N GLY A 238 23.45 8.46 3.19
CA GLY A 238 22.22 8.38 2.38
C GLY A 238 21.92 7.02 1.78
N ASP A 239 22.83 6.05 1.86
CA ASP A 239 22.64 4.69 1.35
C ASP A 239 21.88 3.80 2.36
N PHE A 240 21.66 4.30 3.58
CA PHE A 240 20.99 3.55 4.66
C PHE A 240 19.59 4.07 4.92
N LEU A 241 18.66 3.14 5.08
CA LEU A 241 17.31 3.41 5.56
C LEU A 241 16.99 2.42 6.68
N VAL A 242 16.74 2.96 7.89
CA VAL A 242 16.32 2.14 9.04
C VAL A 242 14.81 2.12 9.13
N LEU A 243 14.21 0.94 9.04
CA LEU A 243 12.78 0.74 9.18
C LEU A 243 12.49 0.10 10.53
N THR A 244 11.61 0.72 11.31
CA THR A 244 11.15 0.19 12.59
C THR A 244 9.66 -0.15 12.54
N ARG A 245 9.24 -1.20 13.26
CA ARG A 245 7.84 -1.61 13.29
C ARG A 245 6.94 -0.59 13.99
N THR A 246 7.46 0.13 14.97
CA THR A 246 6.71 1.13 15.76
C THR A 246 7.58 2.35 16.02
N ALA A 247 6.96 3.52 16.09
CA ALA A 247 7.67 4.78 16.39
C ALA A 247 8.10 4.91 17.85
N GLY A 248 7.61 4.07 18.76
CA GLY A 248 7.80 4.23 20.22
C GLY A 248 9.25 4.21 20.69
N TYR A 249 10.15 3.61 19.92
CA TYR A 249 11.58 3.51 20.25
C TYR A 249 12.49 4.12 19.17
N LEU A 250 11.90 4.88 18.25
CA LEU A 250 12.64 5.47 17.13
C LEU A 250 13.79 6.39 17.58
N SER A 251 13.69 6.97 18.78
CA SER A 251 14.74 7.81 19.37
C SER A 251 16.03 7.07 19.74
N HIS A 252 16.03 5.75 19.70
CA HIS A 252 17.25 4.94 19.93
C HIS A 252 18.05 4.73 18.62
N TYR A 253 17.36 4.82 17.47
CA TYR A 253 17.94 4.70 16.12
C TYR A 253 18.33 6.05 15.53
#